data_deae6ffcfc2005d9a683a036e20cb1ed
#
_entry.id   deae6ffcfc2005d9a683a036e20cb1ed
#
_cell.length_a   1.000
_cell.length_b   1.000
_cell.length_c   1.000
_cell.angle_alpha   90.00
_cell.angle_beta   90.00
_cell.angle_gamma   90.00
#
_symmetry.space_group_name_H-M   'P 1'
#
loop_
_entity.id
_entity.type
_entity.pdbx_description
1 polymer ?
#
loop_
_entity_poly.entity_id
_entity_poly.type
_entity_poly.pdbx_seq_one_letter_code
_entity_poly.pdbx_strand_id
1 'polypeptide(L)'
;GKTDFAEMTTLSKDVRAKLPETHKVTRPGIATEQTSEDGTRKWLFNFADGKEVETVYIPETDRGAVCVSSQVGCTLACTFCHTGTQPMVRNLTAGEIVGQFMAARDSYDEWPTPQDGGRMLSNIVMMGMGEPLFNYENVAKALTIIMDGEGISISKRRITLSTSGIVPEIERCGDELGVNLAISL
;
A
#
# COMPACT_ATOMS: atom_id res chain seq x y z
N GLY A 1 -7.83 -4.55 11.57
CA GLY A 1 -8.05 -5.82 10.87
C GLY A 1 -7.75 -7.01 11.78
N LYS A 2 -8.13 -8.21 11.35
CA LYS A 2 -7.82 -9.42 12.11
C LYS A 2 -6.33 -9.74 12.01
N THR A 3 -5.73 -10.08 13.15
CA THR A 3 -4.30 -10.43 13.26
C THR A 3 -4.11 -11.90 13.69
N ASP A 4 -5.18 -12.60 14.06
CA ASP A 4 -5.19 -14.01 14.39
C ASP A 4 -6.17 -14.77 13.50
N PHE A 5 -5.75 -15.90 12.95
CA PHE A 5 -6.62 -16.78 12.17
C PHE A 5 -7.82 -17.29 12.97
N ALA A 6 -7.68 -17.47 14.30
CA ALA A 6 -8.78 -17.90 15.17
C ALA A 6 -9.98 -16.93 15.11
N GLU A 7 -9.74 -15.66 14.87
CA GLU A 7 -10.77 -14.61 14.76
C GLU A 7 -11.43 -14.53 13.37
N MET A 8 -10.92 -15.23 12.36
CA MET A 8 -11.42 -15.19 10.99
C MET A 8 -12.62 -16.13 10.82
N THR A 9 -13.76 -15.74 11.37
CA THR A 9 -14.96 -16.61 11.46
C THR A 9 -15.59 -16.96 10.11
N THR A 10 -15.22 -16.29 9.02
CA THR A 10 -15.59 -16.64 7.65
C THR A 10 -14.91 -17.92 7.15
N LEU A 11 -13.80 -18.32 7.79
CA LEU A 11 -13.12 -19.58 7.52
C LEU A 11 -13.66 -20.70 8.40
N SER A 12 -13.67 -21.94 7.89
CA SER A 12 -14.03 -23.10 8.69
C SER A 12 -13.07 -23.29 9.88
N LYS A 13 -13.53 -23.97 10.95
CA LYS A 13 -12.70 -24.24 12.14
C LYS A 13 -11.43 -25.01 11.78
N ASP A 14 -11.52 -25.99 10.89
CA ASP A 14 -10.39 -26.83 10.47
C ASP A 14 -9.36 -26.03 9.69
N VAL A 15 -9.79 -25.12 8.81
CA VAL A 15 -8.89 -24.24 8.06
C VAL A 15 -8.19 -23.28 9.02
N ARG A 16 -8.91 -22.66 9.94
CA ARG A 16 -8.31 -21.74 10.94
C ARG A 16 -7.28 -22.43 11.82
N ALA A 17 -7.48 -23.70 12.15
CA ALA A 17 -6.54 -24.48 12.96
C ALA A 17 -5.26 -24.82 12.19
N LYS A 18 -5.35 -25.06 10.88
CA LYS A 18 -4.20 -25.46 10.03
C LYS A 18 -3.40 -24.29 9.48
N LEU A 19 -4.03 -23.13 9.22
CA LEU A 19 -3.36 -21.98 8.62
C LEU A 19 -2.12 -21.51 9.40
N PRO A 20 -2.10 -21.48 10.76
CA PRO A 20 -0.92 -21.05 11.51
C PRO A 20 0.32 -21.92 11.31
N GLU A 21 0.17 -23.15 10.84
CA GLU A 21 1.31 -24.04 10.57
C GLU A 21 2.14 -23.59 9.35
N THR A 22 1.51 -22.91 8.40
CA THR A 22 2.13 -22.55 7.11
C THR A 22 2.04 -21.07 6.77
N HIS A 23 1.18 -20.31 7.46
CA HIS A 23 0.91 -18.90 7.18
C HIS A 23 0.97 -18.06 8.46
N LYS A 24 1.32 -16.79 8.28
CA LYS A 24 1.28 -15.78 9.35
C LYS A 24 0.49 -14.57 8.87
N VAL A 25 -0.33 -14.01 9.74
CA VAL A 25 -0.92 -12.68 9.53
C VAL A 25 0.06 -11.66 10.10
N THR A 26 0.73 -10.93 9.24
CA THR A 26 1.75 -9.96 9.64
C THR A 26 1.37 -8.54 9.21
N ARG A 27 1.94 -7.58 9.92
CA ARG A 27 2.03 -6.17 9.53
C ARG A 27 3.50 -5.80 9.44
N PRO A 28 3.88 -4.83 8.59
CA PRO A 28 5.21 -4.25 8.68
C PRO A 28 5.38 -3.63 10.08
N GLY A 29 6.59 -3.75 10.64
CA GLY A 29 6.93 -3.06 11.88
C GLY A 29 7.00 -1.55 11.65
N ILE A 30 6.64 -0.75 12.65
CA ILE A 30 6.84 0.70 12.60
C ILE A 30 8.18 1.01 13.25
N ALA A 31 9.17 1.40 12.44
CA ALA A 31 10.48 1.82 12.93
C ALA A 31 10.43 3.26 13.46
N THR A 32 9.72 4.14 12.76
CA THR A 32 9.53 5.55 13.16
C THR A 32 8.18 6.04 12.68
N GLU A 33 7.58 6.92 13.47
CA GLU A 33 6.35 7.60 13.14
C GLU A 33 6.49 9.09 13.44
N GLN A 34 5.99 9.93 12.53
CA GLN A 34 5.99 11.39 12.66
C GLN A 34 4.62 11.92 12.26
N THR A 35 4.12 12.89 13.03
CA THR A 35 2.87 13.59 12.71
C THR A 35 3.15 15.08 12.65
N SER A 36 2.74 15.72 11.56
CA SER A 36 2.84 17.16 11.36
C SER A 36 1.63 17.89 11.94
N GLU A 37 1.71 19.21 12.09
CA GLU A 37 0.64 20.06 12.64
C GLU A 37 -0.65 20.02 11.81
N ASP A 38 -0.54 19.79 10.50
CA ASP A 38 -1.68 19.64 9.56
C ASP A 38 -2.33 18.25 9.62
N GLY A 39 -1.83 17.35 10.51
CA GLY A 39 -2.31 15.97 10.62
C GLY A 39 -1.71 14.99 9.61
N THR A 40 -0.81 15.43 8.74
CA THR A 40 -0.03 14.52 7.87
C THR A 40 0.79 13.58 8.75
N ARG A 41 0.69 12.28 8.49
CA ARG A 41 1.36 11.25 9.28
C ARG A 41 2.26 10.40 8.39
N LYS A 42 3.51 10.30 8.76
CA LYS A 42 4.53 9.53 8.05
C LYS A 42 5.00 8.37 8.90
N TRP A 43 5.01 7.18 8.33
CA TRP A 43 5.61 5.99 8.92
C TRP A 43 6.84 5.56 8.13
N LEU A 44 7.87 5.16 8.84
CA LEU A 44 8.95 4.36 8.32
C LEU A 44 8.64 2.91 8.69
N PHE A 45 8.22 2.12 7.71
CA PHE A 45 7.91 0.71 7.91
C PHE A 45 9.12 -0.16 7.70
N ASN A 46 9.31 -1.11 8.62
CA ASN A 46 10.37 -2.11 8.61
C ASN A 46 9.81 -3.48 8.21
N PHE A 47 10.51 -4.17 7.32
CA PHE A 47 10.18 -5.52 6.88
C PHE A 47 11.09 -6.58 7.51
N ALA A 48 10.76 -7.87 7.31
CA ALA A 48 11.45 -8.99 7.95
C ALA A 48 12.94 -9.11 7.59
N ASP A 49 13.37 -8.54 6.47
CA ASP A 49 14.77 -8.47 6.02
C ASP A 49 15.51 -7.24 6.54
N GLY A 50 14.89 -6.45 7.43
CA GLY A 50 15.45 -5.23 7.99
C GLY A 50 15.46 -4.04 7.02
N LYS A 51 14.81 -4.15 5.86
CA LYS A 51 14.66 -3.02 4.93
C LYS A 51 13.46 -2.16 5.28
N GLU A 52 13.56 -0.88 4.94
CA GLU A 52 12.58 0.11 5.33
C GLU A 52 12.05 0.89 4.14
N VAL A 53 10.78 1.29 4.23
CA VAL A 53 10.14 2.18 3.26
C VAL A 53 9.25 3.19 3.98
N GLU A 54 9.06 4.33 3.35
CA GLU A 54 8.15 5.36 3.83
C GLU A 54 6.73 5.14 3.31
N THR A 55 5.76 5.43 4.17
CA THR A 55 4.34 5.53 3.84
C THR A 55 3.81 6.80 4.48
N VAL A 56 3.02 7.57 3.75
CA VAL A 56 2.50 8.86 4.22
C VAL A 56 0.99 8.90 4.10
N TYR A 57 0.31 9.26 5.18
CA TYR A 57 -1.09 9.65 5.16
C TYR A 57 -1.19 11.17 5.07
N ILE A 58 -1.96 11.63 4.10
CA ILE A 58 -2.22 13.04 3.85
C ILE A 58 -3.72 13.28 4.09
N PRO A 59 -4.09 13.99 5.18
CA PRO A 59 -5.49 14.28 5.48
C PRO A 59 -6.06 15.33 4.52
N GLU A 60 -7.33 15.17 4.20
CA GLU A 60 -8.20 16.20 3.63
C GLU A 60 -9.37 16.44 4.59
N THR A 61 -10.27 17.35 4.30
CA THR A 61 -11.34 17.79 5.23
C THR A 61 -12.20 16.61 5.74
N ASP A 62 -12.57 15.66 4.87
CA ASP A 62 -13.49 14.55 5.17
C ASP A 62 -12.96 13.17 4.68
N ARG A 63 -11.72 13.14 4.25
CA ARG A 63 -11.07 11.98 3.63
C ARG A 63 -9.55 12.13 3.72
N GLY A 64 -8.82 11.17 3.18
CA GLY A 64 -7.38 11.30 3.05
C GLY A 64 -6.81 10.29 2.07
N ALA A 65 -5.58 10.54 1.68
CA ALA A 65 -4.82 9.68 0.77
C ALA A 65 -3.66 9.01 1.50
N VAL A 66 -3.46 7.74 1.24
CA VAL A 66 -2.27 7.00 1.68
C VAL A 66 -1.31 6.86 0.50
N CYS A 67 -0.16 7.47 0.64
CA CYS A 67 0.97 7.34 -0.29
C CYS A 67 1.78 6.10 0.09
N VAL A 68 1.83 5.10 -0.79
CA VAL A 68 2.51 3.83 -0.55
C VAL A 68 3.71 3.64 -1.47
N SER A 69 4.71 2.94 -0.98
CA SER A 69 5.94 2.60 -1.68
C SER A 69 5.82 1.29 -2.45
N SER A 70 6.53 1.17 -3.55
CA SER A 70 6.58 -0.02 -4.41
C SER A 70 7.94 -0.74 -4.43
N GLN A 71 9.01 -0.06 -4.02
CA GLN A 71 10.37 -0.60 -3.99
C GLN A 71 11.12 -0.11 -2.75
N VAL A 72 12.16 -0.84 -2.36
CA VAL A 72 13.20 -0.34 -1.44
C VAL A 72 14.25 0.36 -2.26
N GLY A 73 14.38 1.68 -2.12
CA GLY A 73 15.12 2.53 -3.05
C GLY A 73 14.34 2.76 -4.34
N CYS A 74 15.01 3.16 -5.42
CA CYS A 74 14.36 3.37 -6.71
C CYS A 74 15.26 2.93 -7.86
N THR A 75 14.63 2.36 -8.90
CA THR A 75 15.30 1.98 -10.15
C THR A 75 15.70 3.20 -10.98
N LEU A 76 15.00 4.33 -10.79
CA LEU A 76 15.20 5.56 -11.55
C LEU A 76 15.97 6.61 -10.73
N ALA A 77 16.74 7.43 -11.40
CA ALA A 77 17.52 8.52 -10.80
C ALA A 77 16.91 9.89 -11.15
N CYS A 78 15.61 10.07 -10.91
CA CYS A 78 14.93 11.33 -11.17
C CYS A 78 15.54 12.46 -10.34
N THR A 79 15.96 13.53 -10.98
CA THR A 79 16.73 14.64 -10.37
C THR A 79 15.90 15.45 -9.35
N PHE A 80 14.58 15.42 -9.45
CA PHE A 80 13.65 16.10 -8.54
C PHE A 80 13.22 15.24 -7.35
N CYS A 81 13.60 13.95 -7.29
CA CYS A 81 13.12 13.00 -6.31
C CYS A 81 14.24 12.55 -5.37
N HIS A 82 14.04 12.72 -4.05
CA HIS A 82 15.03 12.26 -3.06
C HIS A 82 15.25 10.74 -3.12
N THR A 83 14.21 9.94 -3.32
CA THR A 83 14.34 8.48 -3.48
C THR A 83 15.20 8.11 -4.71
N GLY A 84 15.26 8.98 -5.74
CA GLY A 84 16.13 8.79 -6.89
C GLY A 84 17.64 8.80 -6.56
N THR A 85 18.03 9.30 -5.38
CA THR A 85 19.41 9.24 -4.88
C THR A 85 19.73 7.93 -4.15
N GLN A 86 18.71 7.12 -3.85
CA GLN A 86 18.85 5.85 -3.13
C GLN A 86 18.95 4.70 -4.12
N PRO A 87 20.00 3.87 -4.03
CA PRO A 87 20.13 2.74 -4.93
C PRO A 87 18.96 1.75 -4.75
N MET A 88 18.50 1.20 -5.84
CA MET A 88 17.52 0.12 -5.83
C MET A 88 18.07 -1.09 -5.10
N VAL A 89 17.34 -1.57 -4.09
CA VAL A 89 17.68 -2.77 -3.34
C VAL A 89 16.83 -3.95 -3.82
N ARG A 90 15.50 -3.81 -3.77
CA ARG A 90 14.57 -4.82 -4.25
C ARG A 90 13.16 -4.26 -4.49
N ASN A 91 12.38 -5.00 -5.25
CA ASN A 91 10.94 -4.80 -5.33
C ASN A 91 10.26 -5.20 -4.01
N LEU A 92 9.18 -4.51 -3.65
CA LEU A 92 8.29 -4.96 -2.61
C LEU A 92 7.37 -6.05 -3.16
N THR A 93 7.05 -7.02 -2.32
CA THR A 93 6.03 -8.02 -2.61
C THR A 93 4.62 -7.39 -2.53
N ALA A 94 3.64 -8.03 -3.16
CA ALA A 94 2.25 -7.58 -3.05
C ALA A 94 1.77 -7.49 -1.59
N GLY A 95 2.17 -8.46 -0.75
CA GLY A 95 1.84 -8.45 0.67
C GLY A 95 2.44 -7.28 1.44
N GLU A 96 3.68 -6.86 1.11
CA GLU A 96 4.33 -5.69 1.72
C GLU A 96 3.67 -4.38 1.27
N ILE A 97 3.23 -4.29 0.01
CA ILE A 97 2.50 -3.12 -0.49
C ILE A 97 1.14 -3.00 0.21
N VAL A 98 0.34 -4.07 0.26
CA VAL A 98 -0.94 -4.13 0.98
C VAL A 98 -0.73 -3.86 2.47
N GLY A 99 0.34 -4.41 3.06
CA GLY A 99 0.69 -4.27 4.46
C GLY A 99 0.87 -2.82 4.91
N GLN A 100 1.44 -1.96 4.07
CA GLN A 100 1.56 -0.52 4.35
C GLN A 100 0.20 0.12 4.56
N PHE A 101 -0.75 -0.14 3.65
CA PHE A 101 -2.11 0.39 3.75
C PHE A 101 -2.85 -0.17 4.96
N MET A 102 -2.70 -1.47 5.23
CA MET A 102 -3.32 -2.11 6.38
C MET A 102 -2.78 -1.57 7.70
N ALA A 103 -1.47 -1.35 7.82
CA ALA A 103 -0.86 -0.77 9.01
C ALA A 103 -1.31 0.69 9.23
N ALA A 104 -1.43 1.47 8.16
CA ALA A 104 -2.00 2.81 8.25
C ALA A 104 -3.45 2.76 8.77
N ARG A 105 -4.29 1.84 8.29
CA ARG A 105 -5.66 1.65 8.80
C ARG A 105 -5.71 1.21 10.25
N ASP A 106 -4.81 0.30 10.65
CA ASP A 106 -4.70 -0.13 12.04
C ASP A 106 -4.36 1.07 12.96
N SER A 107 -3.52 2.00 12.50
CA SER A 107 -3.14 3.22 13.26
C SER A 107 -4.29 4.21 13.46
N TYR A 108 -5.36 4.10 12.68
CA TYR A 108 -6.57 4.94 12.79
C TYR A 108 -7.78 4.15 13.31
N ASP A 109 -7.60 2.88 13.71
CA ASP A 109 -8.66 1.98 14.13
C ASP A 109 -9.84 1.91 13.13
N GLU A 110 -9.52 2.03 11.82
CA GLU A 110 -10.53 2.10 10.74
C GLU A 110 -10.94 0.69 10.26
N TRP A 111 -11.33 -0.17 11.20
CA TRP A 111 -11.84 -1.50 10.95
C TRP A 111 -13.11 -1.80 11.77
N PRO A 112 -14.15 -2.38 11.19
CA PRO A 112 -14.33 -2.71 9.76
C PRO A 112 -14.38 -1.45 8.89
N THR A 113 -14.38 -1.63 7.57
CA THR A 113 -14.52 -0.50 6.64
C THR A 113 -15.81 0.27 6.93
N PRO A 114 -15.75 1.60 7.21
CA PRO A 114 -16.95 2.40 7.43
C PRO A 114 -17.90 2.33 6.23
N GLN A 115 -19.19 2.10 6.49
CA GLN A 115 -20.22 1.98 5.45
C GLN A 115 -20.94 3.33 5.23
N ASP A 116 -21.03 4.17 6.27
CA ASP A 116 -21.85 5.38 6.30
C ASP A 116 -21.05 6.66 5.98
N GLY A 117 -19.92 6.56 5.32
CA GLY A 117 -19.00 7.68 5.09
C GLY A 117 -18.00 7.85 6.25
N GLY A 118 -17.24 8.96 6.24
CA GLY A 118 -16.21 9.21 7.26
C GLY A 118 -14.97 8.32 7.13
N ARG A 119 -14.75 7.71 5.98
CA ARG A 119 -13.58 6.89 5.69
C ARG A 119 -12.35 7.81 5.52
N MET A 120 -11.50 7.86 6.53
CA MET A 120 -10.29 8.68 6.51
C MET A 120 -9.29 8.19 5.45
N LEU A 121 -8.98 6.88 5.46
CA LEU A 121 -8.08 6.28 4.47
C LEU A 121 -8.89 5.85 3.25
N SER A 122 -9.29 6.82 2.43
CA SER A 122 -10.21 6.63 1.32
C SER A 122 -9.55 6.53 -0.04
N ASN A 123 -8.36 7.09 -0.20
CA ASN A 123 -7.62 7.13 -1.46
C ASN A 123 -6.22 6.51 -1.29
N ILE A 124 -5.70 5.96 -2.36
CA ILE A 124 -4.33 5.45 -2.41
C ILE A 124 -3.60 6.09 -3.58
N VAL A 125 -2.36 6.51 -3.32
CA VAL A 125 -1.47 6.99 -4.35
C VAL A 125 -0.16 6.19 -4.32
N MET A 126 0.21 5.61 -5.46
CA MET A 126 1.48 4.90 -5.63
C MET A 126 2.57 5.93 -5.99
N MET A 127 2.89 6.81 -5.03
CA MET A 127 3.82 7.94 -5.18
C MET A 127 4.91 7.95 -4.08
N GLY A 128 5.07 6.83 -3.38
CA GLY A 128 6.14 6.64 -2.41
C GLY A 128 7.47 6.27 -3.05
N MET A 129 8.24 5.42 -2.38
CA MET A 129 9.54 4.99 -2.88
C MET A 129 9.40 4.00 -4.03
N GLY A 130 10.20 4.20 -5.09
CA GLY A 130 10.30 3.31 -6.25
C GLY A 130 9.43 3.71 -7.44
N GLU A 131 9.69 3.05 -8.57
CA GLU A 131 8.88 3.14 -9.79
C GLU A 131 7.90 1.97 -9.83
N PRO A 132 6.57 2.21 -9.68
CA PRO A 132 5.59 1.15 -9.59
C PRO A 132 5.56 0.23 -10.81
N LEU A 133 5.75 0.78 -12.01
CA LEU A 133 5.69 0.00 -13.24
C LEU A 133 6.90 -0.92 -13.43
N PHE A 134 8.04 -0.68 -12.77
CA PHE A 134 9.13 -1.67 -12.71
C PHE A 134 8.88 -2.79 -11.69
N ASN A 135 7.83 -2.67 -10.88
CA ASN A 135 7.36 -3.73 -10.00
C ASN A 135 5.92 -4.14 -10.32
N TYR A 136 5.56 -4.11 -11.61
CA TYR A 136 4.17 -4.18 -12.06
C TYR A 136 3.42 -5.39 -11.49
N GLU A 137 3.98 -6.60 -11.56
CA GLU A 137 3.30 -7.83 -11.13
C GLU A 137 2.86 -7.78 -9.64
N ASN A 138 3.74 -7.29 -8.76
CA ASN A 138 3.39 -7.14 -7.35
C ASN A 138 2.42 -5.99 -7.11
N VAL A 139 2.60 -4.88 -7.82
CA VAL A 139 1.71 -3.71 -7.72
C VAL A 139 0.31 -4.08 -8.21
N ALA A 140 0.17 -4.71 -9.37
CA ALA A 140 -1.11 -5.14 -9.90
C ALA A 140 -1.83 -6.10 -8.95
N LYS A 141 -1.11 -7.09 -8.42
CA LYS A 141 -1.66 -8.02 -7.42
C LYS A 141 -2.07 -7.31 -6.13
N ALA A 142 -1.27 -6.36 -5.64
CA ALA A 142 -1.60 -5.58 -4.44
C ALA A 142 -2.85 -4.74 -4.66
N LEU A 143 -2.95 -4.03 -5.78
CA LEU A 143 -4.11 -3.19 -6.10
C LEU A 143 -5.36 -4.03 -6.30
N THR A 144 -5.26 -5.22 -6.91
CA THR A 144 -6.40 -6.15 -7.03
C THR A 144 -6.92 -6.56 -5.66
N ILE A 145 -6.03 -6.90 -4.70
CA ILE A 145 -6.41 -7.25 -3.32
C ILE A 145 -7.06 -6.04 -2.62
N ILE A 146 -6.54 -4.84 -2.83
CA ILE A 146 -7.07 -3.61 -2.22
C ILE A 146 -8.45 -3.25 -2.78
N MET A 147 -8.68 -3.51 -4.06
CA MET A 147 -9.96 -3.24 -4.73
C MET A 147 -11.03 -4.29 -4.46
N ASP A 148 -10.66 -5.46 -3.94
CA ASP A 148 -11.61 -6.56 -3.68
C ASP A 148 -12.73 -6.10 -2.75
N GLY A 149 -13.99 -6.25 -3.23
CA GLY A 149 -15.18 -5.80 -2.52
C GLY A 149 -15.45 -6.55 -1.20
N GLU A 150 -14.98 -7.79 -1.08
CA GLU A 150 -15.09 -8.59 0.15
C GLU A 150 -13.97 -8.28 1.16
N GLY A 151 -12.98 -7.46 0.76
CA GLY A 151 -11.81 -7.12 1.56
C GLY A 151 -11.74 -5.64 1.94
N ILE A 152 -10.68 -4.97 1.49
CA ILE A 152 -10.40 -3.55 1.77
C ILE A 152 -11.39 -2.63 1.04
N SER A 153 -11.80 -3.01 -0.17
CA SER A 153 -12.86 -2.36 -0.94
C SER A 153 -12.61 -0.87 -1.26
N ILE A 154 -11.41 -0.55 -1.75
CA ILE A 154 -11.12 0.76 -2.34
C ILE A 154 -11.49 0.74 -3.81
N SER A 155 -12.36 1.67 -4.24
CA SER A 155 -12.71 1.80 -5.65
C SER A 155 -11.50 2.18 -6.50
N LYS A 156 -11.37 1.60 -7.70
CA LYS A 156 -10.31 1.93 -8.66
C LYS A 156 -10.18 3.42 -8.97
N ARG A 157 -11.30 4.17 -8.91
CA ARG A 157 -11.33 5.63 -9.09
C ARG A 157 -10.64 6.40 -7.96
N ARG A 158 -10.35 5.76 -6.84
CA ARG A 158 -9.68 6.33 -5.68
C ARG A 158 -8.23 5.87 -5.56
N ILE A 159 -7.74 5.21 -6.59
CA ILE A 159 -6.35 4.76 -6.68
C ILE A 159 -5.68 5.51 -7.82
N THR A 160 -4.53 6.10 -7.55
CA THR A 160 -3.69 6.74 -8.57
C THR A 160 -2.31 6.07 -8.57
N LEU A 161 -1.91 5.55 -9.71
CA LEU A 161 -0.57 5.04 -9.94
C LEU A 161 0.25 6.13 -10.65
N SER A 162 1.38 6.52 -10.06
CA SER A 162 2.31 7.44 -10.68
C SER A 162 3.47 6.70 -11.32
N THR A 163 3.92 7.20 -12.46
CA THR A 163 5.08 6.66 -13.17
C THR A 163 5.88 7.79 -13.83
N SER A 164 7.18 7.59 -13.96
CA SER A 164 8.05 8.47 -14.77
C SER A 164 7.98 8.12 -16.27
N GLY A 165 7.11 7.18 -16.68
CA GLY A 165 6.84 6.93 -18.08
C GLY A 165 7.38 5.60 -18.62
N ILE A 166 7.15 4.49 -17.93
CA ILE A 166 7.48 3.15 -18.43
C ILE A 166 6.40 2.74 -19.44
N VAL A 167 6.54 3.27 -20.66
CA VAL A 167 5.51 3.25 -21.71
C VAL A 167 4.87 1.87 -21.96
N PRO A 168 5.61 0.77 -22.08
CA PRO A 168 5.00 -0.54 -22.33
C PRO A 168 4.03 -0.97 -21.22
N GLU A 169 4.32 -0.62 -19.97
CA GLU A 169 3.50 -1.01 -18.81
C GLU A 169 2.33 -0.04 -18.55
N ILE A 170 2.34 1.16 -19.15
CA ILE A 170 1.24 2.12 -19.03
C ILE A 170 -0.03 1.56 -19.68
N GLU A 171 0.06 1.06 -20.91
CA GLU A 171 -1.07 0.45 -21.64
C GLU A 171 -1.62 -0.74 -20.85
N ARG A 172 -0.73 -1.64 -20.44
CA ARG A 172 -1.08 -2.79 -19.62
C ARG A 172 -1.79 -2.42 -18.32
N CYS A 173 -1.31 -1.40 -17.62
CA CYS A 173 -1.92 -0.89 -16.39
C CYS A 173 -3.35 -0.36 -16.66
N GLY A 174 -3.57 0.32 -17.77
CA GLY A 174 -4.89 0.79 -18.19
C GLY A 174 -5.86 -0.36 -18.42
N ASP A 175 -5.44 -1.37 -19.16
CA ASP A 175 -6.28 -2.51 -19.53
C ASP A 175 -6.60 -3.43 -18.34
N GLU A 176 -5.59 -3.77 -17.52
CA GLU A 176 -5.76 -4.74 -16.45
C GLU A 176 -6.35 -4.14 -15.17
N LEU A 177 -5.96 -2.92 -14.79
CA LEU A 177 -6.36 -2.32 -13.51
C LEU A 177 -7.41 -1.23 -13.67
N GLY A 178 -7.27 -0.38 -14.68
CA GLY A 178 -8.17 0.74 -14.92
C GLY A 178 -8.20 1.76 -13.77
N VAL A 179 -7.10 1.89 -13.03
CA VAL A 179 -6.89 2.93 -11.99
C VAL A 179 -6.49 4.25 -12.65
N ASN A 180 -6.52 5.36 -11.90
CA ASN A 180 -6.01 6.62 -12.42
C ASN A 180 -4.49 6.54 -12.60
N LEU A 181 -4.00 7.19 -13.66
CA LEU A 181 -2.57 7.29 -13.96
C LEU A 181 -2.10 8.73 -13.84
N ALA A 182 -0.95 8.94 -13.21
CA ALA A 182 -0.23 10.21 -13.16
C ALA A 182 1.15 10.01 -13.80
N ILE A 183 1.54 10.94 -14.67
CA ILE A 183 2.87 10.95 -15.29
C ILE A 183 3.69 12.05 -14.62
N SER A 184 4.80 11.67 -14.00
CA SER A 184 5.76 12.60 -13.37
C SER A 184 6.83 12.97 -14.38
N LEU A 185 6.85 14.26 -14.78
CA LEU A 185 7.76 14.81 -15.79
C LEU A 185 8.87 15.64 -15.14
#